data_250ec3db32b86d213dc2a4e3d222d547
#
_entry.id   250ec3db32b86d213dc2a4e3d222d547
#
_cell.length_a   1.000
_cell.length_b   1.000
_cell.length_c   1.000
_cell.angle_alpha   90.00
_cell.angle_beta   90.00
_cell.angle_gamma   90.00
#
_symmetry.space_group_name_H-M   'P 1'
#
loop_
_entity.id
_entity.type
_entity.pdbx_description
1 polymer ?
#
loop_
_entity_poly.entity_id
_entity_poly.type
_entity_poly.pdbx_seq_one_letter_code
_entity_poly.pdbx_strand_id
1 'polypeptide(L)'
;KFIFLALFFTFSFQTISNSNSVPASFADLAERLMPSVVNISTTQTVVTNTNPLPFTFPPGSPFEDMFREFGTPQERKSSALGSGFIIDDKGVVVTNNHVIQGAEDIIVRVNGDQEYKAKVIGADPLSDIAVLQLETDENFIPVQFGDSDKARIGDWVSAIGNPFGLGGTVTSGIISARNRSIGLSRYEDYIQTDASINSGNSGGPLFNMDGDVIGINT
;
A
#
# COMPACT_ATOMS: atom_id res chain seq x y z
N LYS A 1 11.24 -57.53 58.11
CA LYS A 1 10.36 -57.05 57.08
C LYS A 1 10.68 -55.58 56.81
N PHE A 2 11.38 -55.36 55.68
CA PHE A 2 11.65 -54.00 55.22
C PHE A 2 10.58 -53.59 54.21
N ILE A 3 9.87 -52.50 54.46
CA ILE A 3 8.87 -51.91 53.54
C ILE A 3 9.62 -50.86 52.69
N PHE A 4 9.78 -51.14 51.39
CA PHE A 4 10.28 -50.16 50.42
C PHE A 4 9.12 -49.25 50.02
N LEU A 5 9.17 -47.95 50.37
CA LEU A 5 8.24 -46.92 49.93
C LEU A 5 8.75 -46.34 48.62
N ALA A 6 8.15 -46.71 47.50
CA ALA A 6 8.46 -46.15 46.18
C ALA A 6 7.74 -44.79 46.03
N LEU A 7 8.52 -43.70 46.01
CA LEU A 7 7.99 -42.36 45.71
C LEU A 7 7.83 -42.21 44.18
N PHE A 8 6.60 -42.23 43.70
CA PHE A 8 6.30 -41.87 42.31
C PHE A 8 6.29 -40.34 42.16
N PHE A 9 7.33 -39.80 41.51
CA PHE A 9 7.35 -38.41 41.07
C PHE A 9 6.58 -38.31 39.76
N THR A 10 5.33 -37.79 39.78
CA THR A 10 4.60 -37.44 38.58
C THR A 10 5.09 -36.12 38.07
N PHE A 11 5.87 -36.15 36.98
CA PHE A 11 6.22 -34.95 36.21
C PHE A 11 4.99 -34.52 35.40
N SER A 12 4.26 -33.50 35.88
CA SER A 12 3.23 -32.84 35.09
C SER A 12 3.90 -31.99 34.02
N PHE A 13 3.91 -32.50 32.79
CA PHE A 13 4.20 -31.64 31.64
C PHE A 13 3.03 -30.66 31.47
N GLN A 14 3.25 -29.42 31.88
CA GLN A 14 2.37 -28.32 31.47
C GLN A 14 2.65 -28.06 29.98
N THR A 15 1.74 -28.50 29.14
CA THR A 15 1.66 -28.02 27.77
C THR A 15 1.32 -26.55 27.84
N ILE A 16 2.28 -25.66 27.55
CA ILE A 16 2.03 -24.24 27.30
C ILE A 16 1.16 -24.23 26.05
N SER A 17 -0.15 -24.12 26.24
CA SER A 17 -1.06 -23.78 25.17
C SER A 17 -0.71 -22.35 24.75
N ASN A 18 -0.05 -22.18 23.61
CA ASN A 18 0.00 -20.89 22.93
C ASN A 18 -1.45 -20.53 22.54
N SER A 19 -2.19 -19.98 23.49
CA SER A 19 -3.39 -19.25 23.12
C SER A 19 -2.88 -18.04 22.33
N ASN A 20 -3.34 -17.88 21.08
CA ASN A 20 -3.18 -16.66 20.31
C ASN A 20 -3.91 -15.54 21.09
N SER A 21 -3.22 -14.99 22.11
CA SER A 21 -3.73 -13.86 22.85
C SER A 21 -3.74 -12.62 21.96
N VAL A 22 -4.67 -11.72 22.19
CA VAL A 22 -4.66 -10.39 21.58
C VAL A 22 -3.26 -9.79 21.75
N PRO A 23 -2.63 -9.28 20.68
CA PRO A 23 -1.32 -8.67 20.78
C PRO A 23 -1.33 -7.54 21.81
N ALA A 24 -0.36 -7.53 22.72
CA ALA A 24 -0.23 -6.45 23.70
C ALA A 24 0.13 -5.11 23.03
N SER A 25 0.83 -5.17 21.91
CA SER A 25 1.24 -4.01 21.11
C SER A 25 1.58 -4.47 19.69
N PHE A 26 1.43 -3.56 18.73
CA PHE A 26 1.91 -3.72 17.36
C PHE A 26 3.20 -2.92 17.10
N ALA A 27 3.76 -2.27 18.13
CA ALA A 27 4.88 -1.34 17.98
C ALA A 27 6.13 -2.02 17.41
N ASP A 28 6.54 -3.16 17.97
CA ASP A 28 7.74 -3.88 17.51
C ASP A 28 7.59 -4.38 16.05
N LEU A 29 6.37 -4.81 15.70
CA LEU A 29 6.05 -5.24 14.34
C LEU A 29 6.13 -4.05 13.37
N ALA A 30 5.53 -2.92 13.74
CA ALA A 30 5.56 -1.71 12.95
C ALA A 30 6.99 -1.18 12.75
N GLU A 31 7.79 -1.08 13.81
CA GLU A 31 9.19 -0.63 13.75
C GLU A 31 10.03 -1.48 12.78
N ARG A 32 9.82 -2.78 12.78
CA ARG A 32 10.52 -3.71 11.90
C ARG A 32 10.10 -3.57 10.43
N LEU A 33 8.81 -3.30 10.16
CA LEU A 33 8.25 -3.37 8.81
C LEU A 33 8.20 -2.01 8.08
N MET A 34 8.09 -0.91 8.82
CA MET A 34 8.01 0.44 8.24
C MET A 34 9.17 0.79 7.29
N PRO A 35 10.43 0.36 7.52
CA PRO A 35 11.51 0.66 6.58
C PRO A 35 11.33 0.09 5.17
N SER A 36 10.50 -0.93 5.02
CA SER A 36 10.19 -1.55 3.72
C SER A 36 8.97 -0.94 3.04
N VAL A 37 8.23 -0.04 3.72
CA VAL A 37 7.04 0.62 3.18
C VAL A 37 7.40 2.02 2.68
N VAL A 38 7.03 2.31 1.44
CA VAL A 38 7.44 3.52 0.74
C VAL A 38 6.26 4.42 0.43
N ASN A 39 6.54 5.72 0.30
CA ASN A 39 5.61 6.67 -0.31
C ASN A 39 5.87 6.72 -1.82
N ILE A 40 4.79 6.82 -2.59
CA ILE A 40 4.86 6.99 -4.05
C ILE A 40 4.17 8.30 -4.39
N SER A 41 4.91 9.19 -5.03
CA SER A 41 4.42 10.46 -5.57
C SER A 41 4.53 10.42 -7.08
N THR A 42 3.43 10.71 -7.77
CA THR A 42 3.39 10.77 -9.22
C THR A 42 3.03 12.15 -9.69
N THR A 43 3.56 12.54 -10.85
CA THR A 43 3.20 13.77 -11.52
C THR A 43 2.67 13.45 -12.91
N GLN A 44 1.56 14.10 -13.27
CA GLN A 44 0.99 14.03 -14.63
C GLN A 44 0.57 15.43 -15.08
N THR A 45 0.71 15.72 -16.36
CA THR A 45 0.19 16.94 -16.95
C THR A 45 -1.24 16.71 -17.42
N VAL A 46 -2.19 17.38 -16.79
CA VAL A 46 -3.60 17.34 -17.18
C VAL A 46 -3.92 18.57 -18.01
N VAL A 47 -4.20 18.36 -19.30
CA VAL A 47 -4.70 19.43 -20.17
C VAL A 47 -6.19 19.58 -19.92
N THR A 48 -6.59 20.63 -19.21
CA THR A 48 -8.00 20.96 -19.02
C THR A 48 -8.48 21.75 -20.24
N ASN A 49 -9.20 21.10 -21.13
CA ASN A 49 -9.94 21.81 -22.16
C ASN A 49 -11.08 22.56 -21.47
N THR A 50 -10.91 23.85 -21.24
CA THR A 50 -12.04 24.72 -20.93
C THR A 50 -12.99 24.65 -22.11
N ASN A 51 -14.25 24.22 -21.88
CA ASN A 51 -15.28 24.17 -22.93
C ASN A 51 -15.27 25.50 -23.67
N PRO A 52 -15.10 25.52 -25.02
CA PRO A 52 -15.26 26.75 -25.78
C PRO A 52 -16.66 27.28 -25.50
N LEU A 53 -16.76 28.56 -25.19
CA LEU A 53 -18.06 29.21 -25.04
C LEU A 53 -18.92 28.89 -26.30
N PRO A 54 -20.21 28.61 -26.12
CA PRO A 54 -21.09 28.18 -27.24
C PRO A 54 -21.30 29.29 -28.27
N PHE A 55 -20.57 30.38 -28.22
CA PHE A 55 -20.64 31.50 -29.16
C PHE A 55 -19.25 32.08 -29.44
N THR A 56 -19.04 32.47 -30.69
CA THR A 56 -17.83 33.17 -31.14
C THR A 56 -18.13 34.68 -31.21
N PHE A 57 -17.22 35.48 -30.69
CA PHE A 57 -17.33 36.94 -30.82
C PHE A 57 -16.92 37.39 -32.25
N PRO A 58 -17.54 38.44 -32.78
CA PRO A 58 -17.09 39.02 -34.04
C PRO A 58 -15.62 39.47 -33.95
N PRO A 59 -14.84 39.26 -35.03
CA PRO A 59 -13.46 39.70 -35.09
C PRO A 59 -13.33 41.21 -34.79
N GLY A 60 -12.41 41.57 -33.85
CA GLY A 60 -12.19 42.94 -33.42
C GLY A 60 -13.11 43.44 -32.29
N SER A 61 -13.84 42.52 -31.62
CA SER A 61 -14.59 42.85 -30.41
C SER A 61 -13.63 43.13 -29.26
N PRO A 62 -13.86 44.18 -28.42
CA PRO A 62 -13.05 44.45 -27.22
C PRO A 62 -13.02 43.29 -26.21
N PHE A 63 -13.93 42.34 -26.36
CA PHE A 63 -14.04 41.14 -25.51
C PHE A 63 -13.31 39.95 -26.11
N GLU A 64 -12.86 39.98 -27.36
CA GLU A 64 -12.20 38.86 -28.05
C GLU A 64 -10.93 38.45 -27.31
N ASP A 65 -10.07 39.41 -26.93
CA ASP A 65 -8.81 39.17 -26.25
C ASP A 65 -9.02 38.65 -24.82
N MET A 66 -10.02 39.21 -24.12
CA MET A 66 -10.36 38.79 -22.76
C MET A 66 -10.86 37.33 -22.72
N PHE A 67 -11.68 36.94 -23.69
CA PHE A 67 -12.23 35.58 -23.78
C PHE A 67 -11.32 34.57 -24.47
N ARG A 68 -10.34 35.04 -25.27
CA ARG A 68 -9.28 34.19 -25.81
C ARG A 68 -8.40 33.61 -24.69
N GLU A 69 -8.17 34.37 -23.64
CA GLU A 69 -7.42 33.92 -22.45
C GLU A 69 -8.19 32.85 -21.63
N PHE A 70 -9.52 32.89 -21.60
CA PHE A 70 -10.38 31.89 -20.97
C PHE A 70 -10.57 30.61 -21.81
N GLY A 71 -10.29 30.62 -23.09
CA GLY A 71 -10.44 29.48 -24.02
C GLY A 71 -9.13 28.71 -24.28
N THR A 72 -8.01 29.16 -23.74
CA THR A 72 -6.74 28.46 -23.90
C THR A 72 -6.69 27.21 -23.00
N PRO A 73 -6.34 26.03 -23.56
CA PRO A 73 -6.08 24.86 -22.73
C PRO A 73 -5.04 25.18 -21.67
N GLN A 74 -5.39 25.04 -20.40
CA GLN A 74 -4.43 25.18 -19.31
C GLN A 74 -3.85 23.84 -18.97
N GLU A 75 -2.55 23.71 -19.13
CA GLU A 75 -1.79 22.58 -18.58
C GLU A 75 -1.67 22.75 -17.06
N ARG A 76 -2.20 21.79 -16.32
CA ARG A 76 -2.03 21.72 -14.88
C ARG A 76 -1.27 20.45 -14.53
N LYS A 77 -0.22 20.59 -13.73
CA LYS A 77 0.41 19.43 -13.11
C LYS A 77 -0.48 18.95 -11.97
N SER A 78 -0.91 17.72 -12.06
CA SER A 78 -1.62 17.00 -11.00
C SER A 78 -0.65 16.01 -10.38
N SER A 79 -0.70 15.88 -9.05
CA SER A 79 0.09 14.89 -8.33
C SER A 79 -0.85 13.92 -7.62
N ALA A 80 -0.57 12.64 -7.72
CA ALA A 80 -1.21 11.62 -6.90
C ALA A 80 -0.21 11.07 -5.88
N LEU A 81 -0.74 10.65 -4.74
CA LEU A 81 0.02 10.08 -3.64
C LEU A 81 -0.52 8.71 -3.30
N GLY A 82 0.37 7.78 -3.07
CA GLY A 82 0.06 6.43 -2.63
C GLY A 82 1.19 5.82 -1.82
N SER A 83 1.05 4.56 -1.52
CA SER A 83 2.03 3.75 -0.84
C SER A 83 2.51 2.61 -1.72
N GLY A 84 3.60 1.99 -1.32
CA GLY A 84 4.12 0.77 -1.90
C GLY A 84 4.99 0.04 -0.89
N PHE A 85 5.55 -1.07 -1.28
CA PHE A 85 6.48 -1.81 -0.44
C PHE A 85 7.57 -2.50 -1.28
N ILE A 86 8.74 -2.62 -0.69
CA ILE A 86 9.93 -3.17 -1.32
C ILE A 86 9.92 -4.68 -1.19
N ILE A 87 10.08 -5.39 -2.31
CA ILE A 87 10.03 -6.87 -2.38
C ILE A 87 11.38 -7.52 -2.71
N ASP A 88 12.39 -6.71 -3.02
CA ASP A 88 13.71 -7.17 -3.41
C ASP A 88 14.79 -6.21 -2.88
N ASP A 89 15.97 -6.72 -2.55
CA ASP A 89 17.07 -5.90 -2.04
C ASP A 89 17.62 -4.88 -3.04
N LYS A 90 17.29 -4.99 -4.33
CA LYS A 90 17.65 -4.07 -5.40
C LYS A 90 16.60 -2.99 -5.68
N GLY A 91 15.60 -2.86 -4.80
CA GLY A 91 14.61 -1.79 -4.90
C GLY A 91 13.48 -2.06 -5.88
N VAL A 92 13.06 -3.32 -6.00
CA VAL A 92 11.77 -3.63 -6.66
C VAL A 92 10.64 -3.31 -5.70
N VAL A 93 9.69 -2.49 -6.14
CA VAL A 93 8.56 -1.99 -5.35
C VAL A 93 7.24 -2.46 -5.96
N VAL A 94 6.32 -2.93 -5.13
CA VAL A 94 4.94 -3.22 -5.50
C VAL A 94 4.02 -2.11 -5.02
N THR A 95 3.03 -1.76 -5.84
CA THR A 95 1.98 -0.79 -5.53
C THR A 95 0.72 -1.09 -6.35
N ASN A 96 -0.34 -0.28 -6.21
CA ASN A 96 -1.49 -0.36 -7.10
C ASN A 96 -1.24 0.32 -8.46
N ASN A 97 -1.85 -0.23 -9.52
CA ASN A 97 -1.79 0.36 -10.85
C ASN A 97 -2.43 1.75 -10.88
N HIS A 98 -3.55 1.96 -10.21
CA HIS A 98 -4.22 3.27 -10.20
C HIS A 98 -3.36 4.38 -9.56
N VAL A 99 -2.40 4.05 -8.67
CA VAL A 99 -1.47 5.03 -8.07
C VAL A 99 -0.53 5.61 -9.11
N ILE A 100 -0.12 4.80 -10.11
CA ILE A 100 0.87 5.21 -11.12
C ILE A 100 0.27 5.46 -12.50
N GLN A 101 -1.04 5.27 -12.64
CA GLN A 101 -1.71 5.38 -13.94
C GLN A 101 -1.60 6.78 -14.51
N GLY A 102 -1.07 6.91 -15.73
CA GLY A 102 -0.89 8.19 -16.40
C GLY A 102 0.26 9.04 -15.87
N ALA A 103 1.08 8.52 -14.97
CA ALA A 103 2.25 9.24 -14.44
C ALA A 103 3.32 9.47 -15.51
N GLU A 104 3.80 10.71 -15.61
CA GLU A 104 4.97 11.09 -16.40
C GLU A 104 6.26 10.85 -15.61
N ASP A 105 6.23 11.20 -14.31
CA ASP A 105 7.31 10.98 -13.37
C ASP A 105 6.79 10.24 -12.14
N ILE A 106 7.58 9.27 -11.65
CA ILE A 106 7.33 8.51 -10.43
C ILE A 106 8.51 8.70 -9.50
N ILE A 107 8.26 9.26 -8.34
CA ILE A 107 9.22 9.43 -7.25
C ILE A 107 8.80 8.54 -6.09
N VAL A 108 9.70 7.71 -5.63
CA VAL A 108 9.52 6.84 -4.47
C VAL A 108 10.37 7.37 -3.33
N ARG A 109 9.73 7.61 -2.19
CA ARG A 109 10.40 8.09 -0.97
C ARG A 109 10.50 6.94 0.02
N VAL A 110 11.74 6.66 0.45
CA VAL A 110 12.11 5.58 1.37
C VAL A 110 12.64 6.19 2.66
N ASN A 111 12.33 5.62 3.80
CA ASN A 111 12.84 6.04 5.13
C ASN A 111 12.71 7.55 5.40
N GLY A 112 11.61 8.17 4.99
CA GLY A 112 11.29 9.56 5.24
C GLY A 112 11.83 10.53 4.19
N ASP A 113 13.14 10.65 3.98
CA ASP A 113 13.71 11.75 3.19
C ASP A 113 14.45 11.31 1.92
N GLN A 114 14.73 10.03 1.74
CA GLN A 114 15.47 9.55 0.56
C GLN A 114 14.52 9.37 -0.62
N GLU A 115 14.72 10.14 -1.67
CA GLU A 115 13.91 10.12 -2.89
C GLU A 115 14.65 9.44 -4.04
N TYR A 116 13.95 8.50 -4.70
CA TYR A 116 14.46 7.78 -5.87
C TYR A 116 13.48 7.92 -7.02
N LYS A 117 13.99 8.12 -8.22
CA LYS A 117 13.19 7.92 -9.44
C LYS A 117 12.90 6.44 -9.59
N ALA A 118 11.72 6.13 -10.13
CA ALA A 118 11.33 4.77 -10.39
C ALA A 118 10.79 4.60 -11.80
N LYS A 119 11.06 3.42 -12.37
CA LYS A 119 10.53 2.98 -13.67
C LYS A 119 9.48 1.90 -13.46
N VAL A 120 8.41 1.94 -14.23
CA VAL A 120 7.43 0.87 -14.29
C VAL A 120 8.04 -0.31 -15.04
N ILE A 121 8.18 -1.46 -14.39
CA ILE A 121 8.66 -2.71 -15.00
C ILE A 121 7.53 -3.69 -15.30
N GLY A 122 6.35 -3.46 -14.72
CA GLY A 122 5.12 -4.20 -15.00
C GLY A 122 3.90 -3.50 -14.40
N ALA A 123 2.77 -3.59 -15.09
CA ALA A 123 1.49 -3.09 -14.59
C ALA A 123 0.34 -3.93 -15.17
N ASP A 124 -0.61 -4.26 -14.32
CA ASP A 124 -1.85 -4.95 -14.70
C ASP A 124 -3.06 -4.20 -14.17
N PRO A 125 -3.79 -3.49 -15.06
CA PRO A 125 -5.01 -2.78 -14.68
C PRO A 125 -6.14 -3.68 -14.19
N LEU A 126 -6.13 -4.97 -14.54
CA LEU A 126 -7.20 -5.89 -14.16
C LEU A 126 -7.07 -6.38 -12.71
N SER A 127 -5.85 -6.57 -12.22
CA SER A 127 -5.57 -6.87 -10.82
C SER A 127 -5.28 -5.63 -9.98
N ASP A 128 -5.19 -4.45 -10.63
CA ASP A 128 -4.78 -3.18 -10.04
C ASP A 128 -3.40 -3.25 -9.37
N ILE A 129 -2.46 -4.00 -9.95
CA ILE A 129 -1.09 -4.15 -9.43
C ILE A 129 -0.09 -3.52 -10.40
N ALA A 130 0.90 -2.83 -9.85
CA ALA A 130 2.07 -2.34 -10.57
C ALA A 130 3.35 -2.68 -9.84
N VAL A 131 4.40 -2.88 -10.62
CA VAL A 131 5.75 -3.17 -10.13
C VAL A 131 6.70 -2.12 -10.69
N LEU A 132 7.47 -1.51 -9.79
CA LEU A 132 8.41 -0.46 -10.09
C LEU A 132 9.82 -0.92 -9.78
N GLN A 133 10.81 -0.37 -10.50
CA GLN A 133 12.22 -0.49 -10.18
C GLN A 133 12.76 0.87 -9.79
N LEU A 134 13.36 0.99 -8.62
CA LEU A 134 14.09 2.19 -8.20
C LEU A 134 15.38 2.35 -9.03
N GLU A 135 15.67 3.58 -9.43
CA GLU A 135 16.89 3.92 -10.20
C GLU A 135 18.04 4.24 -9.25
N THR A 136 18.60 3.22 -8.63
CA THR A 136 19.73 3.34 -7.70
C THR A 136 20.47 2.01 -7.58
N ASP A 137 21.73 2.07 -7.10
CA ASP A 137 22.55 0.89 -6.77
C ASP A 137 22.52 0.57 -5.26
N GLU A 138 21.71 1.26 -4.48
CA GLU A 138 21.58 1.02 -3.04
C GLU A 138 20.85 -0.29 -2.76
N ASN A 139 21.06 -0.82 -1.53
CA ASN A 139 20.36 -2.01 -1.07
C ASN A 139 19.27 -1.63 -0.05
N PHE A 140 18.17 -2.37 -0.13
CA PHE A 140 16.99 -2.15 0.69
C PHE A 140 16.63 -3.39 1.50
N ILE A 141 15.75 -3.19 2.49
CA ILE A 141 15.19 -4.28 3.29
C ILE A 141 13.86 -4.69 2.64
N PRO A 142 13.77 -5.88 2.01
CA PRO A 142 12.52 -6.34 1.43
C PRO A 142 11.59 -6.94 2.47
N VAL A 143 10.28 -6.89 2.20
CA VAL A 143 9.28 -7.69 2.92
C VAL A 143 9.32 -9.15 2.48
N GLN A 144 8.70 -10.01 3.29
CA GLN A 144 8.41 -11.40 2.92
C GLN A 144 6.94 -11.54 2.55
N PHE A 145 6.64 -12.42 1.59
CA PHE A 145 5.26 -12.78 1.26
C PHE A 145 4.80 -13.95 2.10
N GLY A 146 3.62 -13.81 2.69
CA GLY A 146 2.91 -14.87 3.36
C GLY A 146 1.97 -15.63 2.43
N ASP A 147 1.34 -16.65 2.98
CA ASP A 147 0.33 -17.44 2.30
C ASP A 147 -1.07 -16.94 2.69
N SER A 148 -1.67 -16.10 1.85
CA SER A 148 -2.99 -15.52 2.11
C SER A 148 -4.10 -16.58 2.18
N ASP A 149 -3.91 -17.76 1.58
CA ASP A 149 -4.90 -18.84 1.64
C ASP A 149 -5.01 -19.45 3.04
N LYS A 150 -3.95 -19.36 3.84
CA LYS A 150 -3.94 -19.80 5.24
C LYS A 150 -4.54 -18.79 6.21
N ALA A 151 -4.70 -17.54 5.79
CA ALA A 151 -5.28 -16.50 6.63
C ALA A 151 -6.76 -16.78 6.92
N ARG A 152 -7.22 -16.57 8.16
CA ARG A 152 -8.56 -16.89 8.62
C ARG A 152 -9.32 -15.64 9.05
N ILE A 153 -10.63 -15.69 8.95
CA ILE A 153 -11.49 -14.67 9.55
C ILE A 153 -11.23 -14.64 11.07
N GLY A 154 -10.96 -13.45 11.59
CA GLY A 154 -10.60 -13.21 12.98
C GLY A 154 -9.10 -13.13 13.25
N ASP A 155 -8.23 -13.48 12.30
CA ASP A 155 -6.78 -13.29 12.46
C ASP A 155 -6.43 -11.80 12.44
N TRP A 156 -5.50 -11.38 13.31
CA TRP A 156 -5.01 -10.02 13.38
C TRP A 156 -4.19 -9.66 12.14
N VAL A 157 -4.37 -8.44 11.65
CA VAL A 157 -3.63 -7.87 10.54
C VAL A 157 -3.24 -6.43 10.82
N SER A 158 -2.18 -5.97 10.16
CA SER A 158 -1.74 -4.57 10.18
C SER A 158 -1.60 -4.04 8.77
N ALA A 159 -2.33 -2.98 8.46
CA ALA A 159 -2.17 -2.24 7.22
C ALA A 159 -1.17 -1.09 7.47
N ILE A 160 -0.12 -1.04 6.66
CA ILE A 160 0.88 0.02 6.73
C ILE A 160 0.85 0.81 5.42
N GLY A 161 0.86 2.13 5.53
CA GLY A 161 0.99 3.04 4.42
C GLY A 161 1.89 4.21 4.76
N ASN A 162 2.32 4.95 3.75
CA ASN A 162 3.13 6.15 3.92
C ASN A 162 2.61 7.29 3.02
N PRO A 163 1.35 7.74 3.22
CA PRO A 163 0.65 8.62 2.28
C PRO A 163 1.33 9.96 2.03
N PHE A 164 2.12 10.45 2.98
CA PHE A 164 2.75 11.78 2.87
C PHE A 164 4.27 11.74 3.00
N GLY A 165 4.88 10.57 3.09
CA GLY A 165 6.31 10.42 3.34
C GLY A 165 6.76 10.89 4.74
N LEU A 166 5.81 11.04 5.68
CA LEU A 166 6.05 11.61 7.02
C LEU A 166 6.31 10.53 8.10
N GLY A 167 6.81 9.37 7.70
CA GLY A 167 7.17 8.32 8.66
C GLY A 167 6.17 7.17 8.76
N GLY A 168 5.20 7.10 7.85
CA GLY A 168 4.26 5.99 7.77
C GLY A 168 3.06 6.10 8.72
N THR A 169 2.02 5.34 8.38
CA THR A 169 0.80 5.19 9.18
C THR A 169 0.51 3.71 9.35
N VAL A 170 0.31 3.27 10.57
CA VAL A 170 -0.02 1.89 10.92
C VAL A 170 -1.44 1.84 11.46
N THR A 171 -2.26 0.99 10.89
CA THR A 171 -3.58 0.64 11.42
C THR A 171 -3.66 -0.86 11.60
N SER A 172 -4.37 -1.33 12.63
CA SER A 172 -4.52 -2.75 12.92
C SER A 172 -5.97 -3.11 13.13
N GLY A 173 -6.31 -4.31 12.76
CA GLY A 173 -7.64 -4.87 12.87
C GLY A 173 -7.61 -6.37 12.65
N ILE A 174 -8.72 -6.95 12.27
CA ILE A 174 -8.85 -8.38 11.97
C ILE A 174 -9.29 -8.59 10.52
N ILE A 175 -9.09 -9.78 10.02
CA ILE A 175 -9.75 -10.23 8.81
C ILE A 175 -11.23 -10.42 9.10
N SER A 176 -12.08 -9.56 8.53
CA SER A 176 -13.53 -9.59 8.72
C SER A 176 -14.22 -10.56 7.75
N ALA A 177 -13.69 -10.71 6.53
CA ALA A 177 -14.16 -11.64 5.52
C ALA A 177 -13.06 -11.93 4.49
N ARG A 178 -13.24 -12.99 3.70
CA ARG A 178 -12.37 -13.40 2.60
C ARG A 178 -13.17 -13.64 1.33
N ASN A 179 -12.46 -13.74 0.22
CA ASN A 179 -13.04 -14.07 -1.10
C ASN A 179 -14.17 -13.09 -1.45
N ARG A 180 -13.97 -11.78 -1.19
CA ARG A 180 -14.93 -10.75 -1.54
C ARG A 180 -14.71 -10.30 -2.97
N SER A 181 -15.82 -10.19 -3.71
CA SER A 181 -15.89 -9.52 -5.01
C SER A 181 -16.88 -8.37 -4.90
N ILE A 182 -16.48 -7.21 -5.37
CA ILE A 182 -17.29 -5.97 -5.35
C ILE A 182 -17.66 -5.50 -6.76
N GLY A 183 -17.28 -6.27 -7.79
CA GLY A 183 -17.69 -6.08 -9.17
C GLY A 183 -16.89 -5.02 -9.94
N LEU A 184 -15.71 -4.65 -9.48
CA LEU A 184 -14.83 -3.69 -10.16
C LEU A 184 -13.93 -4.35 -11.21
N SER A 185 -13.57 -5.62 -11.02
CA SER A 185 -12.69 -6.38 -11.90
C SER A 185 -13.11 -7.85 -12.03
N ARG A 186 -12.50 -8.58 -12.99
CA ARG A 186 -12.68 -10.03 -13.15
C ARG A 186 -11.84 -10.85 -12.18
N TYR A 187 -10.79 -10.27 -11.61
CA TYR A 187 -9.79 -10.96 -10.78
C TYR A 187 -9.85 -10.45 -9.33
N GLU A 188 -11.09 -10.38 -8.80
CA GLU A 188 -11.30 -9.94 -7.44
C GLU A 188 -11.27 -11.09 -6.46
N ASP A 189 -10.35 -11.03 -5.52
CA ASP A 189 -10.28 -11.90 -4.35
C ASP A 189 -9.83 -11.07 -3.14
N TYR A 190 -10.75 -10.20 -2.67
CA TYR A 190 -10.41 -9.26 -1.61
C TYR A 190 -10.52 -9.88 -0.22
N ILE A 191 -9.54 -9.54 0.61
CA ILE A 191 -9.60 -9.67 2.07
C ILE A 191 -10.29 -8.43 2.62
N GLN A 192 -11.39 -8.60 3.33
CA GLN A 192 -12.03 -7.51 4.06
C GLN A 192 -11.44 -7.43 5.46
N THR A 193 -11.03 -6.25 5.89
CA THR A 193 -10.53 -5.97 7.24
C THR A 193 -11.24 -4.77 7.85
N ASP A 194 -11.28 -4.68 9.18
CA ASP A 194 -11.70 -3.50 9.94
C ASP A 194 -10.52 -2.60 10.34
N ALA A 195 -9.28 -2.98 9.97
CA ALA A 195 -8.16 -2.04 9.99
C ALA A 195 -8.50 -0.84 9.10
N SER A 196 -8.31 0.39 9.60
CA SER A 196 -8.68 1.59 8.87
C SER A 196 -7.83 1.76 7.61
N ILE A 197 -8.46 1.65 6.43
CA ILE A 197 -7.86 1.99 5.15
C ILE A 197 -8.30 3.40 4.78
N ASN A 198 -7.34 4.31 4.60
CA ASN A 198 -7.57 5.71 4.29
C ASN A 198 -6.85 6.09 3.00
N SER A 199 -7.22 7.25 2.44
CA SER A 199 -6.53 7.82 1.27
C SER A 199 -5.01 7.85 1.48
N GLY A 200 -4.27 7.27 0.52
CA GLY A 200 -2.81 7.17 0.56
C GLY A 200 -2.26 5.86 1.13
N ASN A 201 -3.06 5.00 1.76
CA ASN A 201 -2.66 3.64 2.10
C ASN A 201 -2.70 2.71 0.88
N SER A 202 -3.41 3.10 -0.20
CA SER A 202 -3.48 2.33 -1.44
C SER A 202 -2.08 1.99 -1.96
N GLY A 203 -1.88 0.73 -2.32
CA GLY A 203 -0.60 0.17 -2.74
C GLY A 203 0.30 -0.29 -1.59
N GLY A 204 0.01 0.10 -0.35
CA GLY A 204 0.73 -0.39 0.83
C GLY A 204 0.37 -1.83 1.18
N PRO A 205 1.21 -2.51 1.99
CA PRO A 205 1.01 -3.90 2.37
C PRO A 205 0.00 -4.08 3.49
N LEU A 206 -0.70 -5.22 3.46
CA LEU A 206 -1.43 -5.79 4.58
C LEU A 206 -0.61 -6.94 5.15
N PHE A 207 -0.15 -6.82 6.38
CA PHE A 207 0.68 -7.81 7.06
C PHE A 207 -0.12 -8.70 8.00
N ASN A 208 0.30 -9.96 8.11
CA ASN A 208 -0.08 -10.84 9.20
C ASN A 208 0.77 -10.55 10.46
N MET A 209 0.57 -11.30 11.54
CA MET A 209 1.31 -11.10 12.80
C MET A 209 2.76 -11.60 12.76
N ASP A 210 3.13 -12.40 11.77
CA ASP A 210 4.52 -12.82 11.54
C ASP A 210 5.32 -11.73 10.80
N GLY A 211 4.63 -10.77 10.19
CA GLY A 211 5.18 -9.68 9.40
C GLY A 211 5.31 -10.02 7.92
N ASP A 212 4.54 -11.01 7.47
CA ASP A 212 4.48 -11.37 6.06
C ASP A 212 3.32 -10.67 5.38
N VAL A 213 3.51 -10.24 4.13
CA VAL A 213 2.49 -9.61 3.31
C VAL A 213 1.49 -10.65 2.85
N ILE A 214 0.22 -10.45 3.18
CA ILE A 214 -0.91 -11.29 2.77
C ILE A 214 -1.92 -10.57 1.88
N GLY A 215 -1.71 -9.28 1.62
CA GLY A 215 -2.56 -8.46 0.76
C GLY A 215 -1.95 -7.11 0.44
N ILE A 216 -2.58 -6.41 -0.49
CA ILE A 216 -2.25 -5.04 -0.89
C ILE A 216 -3.48 -4.18 -0.61
N ASN A 217 -3.29 -3.08 0.10
CA ASN A 217 -4.38 -2.17 0.44
C ASN A 217 -4.87 -1.42 -0.81
N THR A 218 -6.17 -1.34 -0.98
CA THR A 218 -6.80 -0.62 -2.09
C THR A 218 -8.11 0.03 -1.67
#